data_eff5e84135cc7908475ec19fe94498e4
#
_entry.id   eff5e84135cc7908475ec19fe94498e4
#
_cell.length_a   1.000
_cell.length_b   1.000
_cell.length_c   1.000
_cell.angle_alpha   90.00
_cell.angle_beta   90.00
_cell.angle_gamma   90.00
#
_symmetry.space_group_name_H-M   'P 1'
#
loop_
_entity.id
_entity.type
_entity.pdbx_description
1 polymer ?
#
loop_
_entity_poly.entity_id
_entity_poly.type
_entity_poly.pdbx_seq_one_letter_code
_entity_poly.pdbx_strand_id
1 'polypeptide(L)'
;MRSIFLIIIYFLIPFYISSQEKEINHSESNFSKKMEWFSEAKLGIFIHWGIYSVNGISESWSFFNGYISHSDYMKQLDGFGAEKYDAKEWANIIKESGAKYTVITTKHHDGFALWNSKYGKLNSLNSSKSKSDLLTPFVKEIRNNDLKLGLYYSLPDWSYEDYTFHTNKIKRYNIEDQPKRWKKFLKFRDNQLNELKKRYNPDLWWFDGDWEHNAEEWRSESLKKQLQKNSHNVIFNSRLNTYGDYETPEIGIPVYRPLSKYWELCMTINDSWGYQQNDTNYKSPMQIMDLYVDTLSKGGNLLLNISPKPDGTIPEQQKTVLKELGRWNKKHSSAVYSTKKGIPYDHFYGPTTLSKDKRTLFLYVRDVPKDNKIVLKGISNKINRAYVVGNGTVLNKQILCKVYWNKYPGLTYIEIPKETLDPYYTVIAIVLDGQIKLYNKETGAIEMN
;
A
#
# COMPACT_ATOMS: atom_id res chain seq x y z
N MET A 1 47.24 41.90 11.43
CA MET A 1 46.78 40.52 11.66
C MET A 1 45.24 40.33 11.75
N ARG A 2 44.41 41.35 11.48
CA ARG A 2 42.93 41.22 11.53
C ARG A 2 42.24 41.00 10.16
N SER A 3 42.95 41.24 9.05
CA SER A 3 42.35 41.15 7.71
C SER A 3 42.44 39.77 7.03
N ILE A 4 43.27 38.86 7.51
CA ILE A 4 43.47 37.52 6.90
C ILE A 4 42.42 36.53 7.39
N PHE A 5 41.85 36.71 8.59
CA PHE A 5 40.84 35.81 9.16
C PHE A 5 39.45 35.95 8.51
N LEU A 6 39.10 37.11 7.97
CA LEU A 6 37.81 37.34 7.30
C LEU A 6 37.74 36.74 5.89
N ILE A 7 38.85 36.58 5.21
CA ILE A 7 38.90 36.01 3.84
C ILE A 7 38.78 34.49 3.87
N ILE A 8 39.28 33.82 4.91
CA ILE A 8 39.20 32.36 5.05
C ILE A 8 37.77 31.91 5.34
N ILE A 9 36.97 32.69 6.11
CA ILE A 9 35.57 32.36 6.41
C ILE A 9 34.70 32.48 5.14
N TYR A 10 34.95 33.45 4.26
CA TYR A 10 34.16 33.62 3.03
C TYR A 10 34.39 32.52 1.99
N PHE A 11 35.53 31.83 2.00
CA PHE A 11 35.78 30.69 1.10
C PHE A 11 35.30 29.33 1.64
N LEU A 12 35.13 29.18 2.95
CA LEU A 12 34.66 27.93 3.54
C LEU A 12 33.14 27.77 3.52
N ILE A 13 32.40 28.89 3.58
CA ILE A 13 30.91 28.86 3.59
C ILE A 13 30.32 28.28 2.29
N PRO A 14 30.73 28.71 1.06
CA PRO A 14 30.17 28.12 -0.16
C PRO A 14 30.59 26.66 -0.37
N PHE A 15 31.75 26.21 0.15
CA PHE A 15 32.16 24.81 0.08
C PHE A 15 31.31 23.93 1.02
N TYR A 16 30.94 24.42 2.19
CA TYR A 16 30.10 23.70 3.15
C TYR A 16 28.66 23.60 2.66
N ILE A 17 28.12 24.68 2.08
CA ILE A 17 26.76 24.67 1.48
C ILE A 17 26.72 23.72 0.28
N SER A 18 27.72 23.75 -0.61
CA SER A 18 27.78 22.85 -1.77
C SER A 18 27.96 21.39 -1.39
N SER A 19 28.62 21.06 -0.27
CA SER A 19 28.74 19.68 0.22
C SER A 19 27.43 19.20 0.83
N GLN A 20 26.73 20.03 1.60
CA GLN A 20 25.42 19.69 2.16
C GLN A 20 24.36 19.51 1.07
N GLU A 21 24.31 20.37 0.05
CA GLU A 21 23.41 20.19 -1.10
C GLU A 21 23.70 18.90 -1.88
N LYS A 22 24.97 18.53 -2.05
CA LYS A 22 25.35 17.27 -2.69
C LYS A 22 24.96 16.06 -1.85
N GLU A 23 25.15 16.10 -0.54
CA GLU A 23 24.74 15.02 0.37
C GLU A 23 23.22 14.86 0.42
N ILE A 24 22.47 15.97 0.48
CA ILE A 24 21.00 15.97 0.47
C ILE A 24 20.51 15.39 -0.85
N ASN A 25 21.00 15.84 -1.99
CA ASN A 25 20.62 15.34 -3.31
C ASN A 25 20.97 13.86 -3.50
N HIS A 26 22.09 13.39 -2.95
CA HIS A 26 22.49 11.98 -3.00
C HIS A 26 21.59 11.12 -2.11
N SER A 27 21.22 11.60 -0.93
CA SER A 27 20.30 10.96 0.00
C SER A 27 18.90 10.82 -0.62
N GLU A 28 18.34 11.88 -1.20
CA GLU A 28 17.06 11.86 -1.89
C GLU A 28 17.05 10.93 -3.12
N SER A 29 18.13 10.90 -3.88
CA SER A 29 18.29 9.99 -5.02
C SER A 29 18.28 8.53 -4.58
N ASN A 30 19.03 8.19 -3.52
CA ASN A 30 19.06 6.84 -2.96
C ASN A 30 17.70 6.42 -2.38
N PHE A 31 17.01 7.31 -1.66
CA PHE A 31 15.69 7.08 -1.15
C PHE A 31 14.67 6.86 -2.29
N SER A 32 14.71 7.68 -3.32
CA SER A 32 13.82 7.53 -4.49
C SER A 32 14.06 6.20 -5.21
N LYS A 33 15.31 5.75 -5.33
CA LYS A 33 15.67 4.44 -5.92
C LYS A 33 15.18 3.28 -5.06
N LYS A 34 15.32 3.38 -3.74
CA LYS A 34 14.78 2.40 -2.78
C LYS A 34 13.27 2.23 -2.93
N MET A 35 12.53 3.34 -3.13
CA MET A 35 11.07 3.37 -3.22
C MET A 35 10.52 3.10 -4.62
N GLU A 36 11.39 2.94 -5.64
CA GLU A 36 10.96 2.84 -7.04
C GLU A 36 10.01 1.65 -7.26
N TRP A 37 10.42 0.45 -6.84
CA TRP A 37 9.60 -0.75 -6.99
C TRP A 37 8.20 -0.60 -6.35
N PHE A 38 8.14 0.02 -5.17
CA PHE A 38 6.90 0.25 -4.45
C PHE A 38 6.00 1.24 -5.21
N SER A 39 6.55 2.35 -5.67
CA SER A 39 5.79 3.34 -6.43
C SER A 39 5.26 2.82 -7.77
N GLU A 40 5.86 1.76 -8.32
CA GLU A 40 5.49 1.14 -9.59
C GLU A 40 4.53 -0.04 -9.41
N ALA A 41 4.45 -0.61 -8.22
CA ALA A 41 3.68 -1.83 -7.92
C ALA A 41 2.16 -1.66 -8.03
N LYS A 42 1.60 -0.57 -7.53
CA LYS A 42 0.20 -0.15 -7.58
C LYS A 42 -0.81 -1.03 -6.86
N LEU A 43 -0.63 -2.34 -6.82
CA LEU A 43 -1.50 -3.30 -6.13
C LEU A 43 -0.68 -4.24 -5.28
N GLY A 44 -1.05 -4.37 -4.02
CA GLY A 44 -0.64 -5.40 -3.08
C GLY A 44 -1.84 -6.15 -2.50
N ILE A 45 -1.62 -7.35 -2.01
CA ILE A 45 -2.63 -8.11 -1.27
C ILE A 45 -2.20 -8.22 0.19
N PHE A 46 -3.06 -7.79 1.09
CA PHE A 46 -2.92 -7.96 2.52
C PHE A 46 -3.60 -9.25 2.95
N ILE A 47 -3.02 -9.98 3.90
CA ILE A 47 -3.59 -11.21 4.43
C ILE A 47 -3.65 -11.10 5.94
N HIS A 48 -4.88 -11.03 6.49
CA HIS A 48 -5.11 -11.16 7.92
C HIS A 48 -5.56 -12.58 8.23
N TRP A 49 -4.65 -13.37 8.82
CA TRP A 49 -4.90 -14.76 9.16
C TRP A 49 -4.28 -15.11 10.52
N GLY A 50 -5.08 -15.69 11.39
CA GLY A 50 -4.70 -16.04 12.74
C GLY A 50 -5.82 -16.78 13.46
N ILE A 51 -5.63 -17.05 14.75
CA ILE A 51 -6.58 -17.83 15.56
C ILE A 51 -7.97 -17.17 15.67
N TYR A 52 -8.06 -15.84 15.54
CA TYR A 52 -9.31 -15.09 15.52
C TYR A 52 -10.28 -15.51 14.41
N SER A 53 -9.78 -16.14 13.35
CA SER A 53 -10.61 -16.65 12.26
C SER A 53 -11.49 -17.82 12.67
N VAL A 54 -11.16 -18.52 13.78
CA VAL A 54 -11.88 -19.74 14.24
C VAL A 54 -13.31 -19.40 14.67
N ASN A 55 -13.47 -18.43 15.54
CA ASN A 55 -14.78 -17.99 15.99
C ASN A 55 -15.36 -16.85 15.13
N GLY A 56 -14.58 -16.38 14.13
CA GLY A 56 -15.02 -15.28 13.28
C GLY A 56 -15.29 -14.01 14.07
N ILE A 57 -14.33 -13.59 14.90
CA ILE A 57 -14.42 -12.42 15.78
C ILE A 57 -13.39 -11.37 15.38
N SER A 58 -13.61 -10.14 15.86
CA SER A 58 -12.67 -9.04 15.68
C SER A 58 -11.32 -9.42 16.29
N GLU A 59 -10.32 -9.56 15.50
CA GLU A 59 -8.97 -10.03 15.76
C GLU A 59 -8.58 -9.99 17.26
N SER A 60 -7.39 -9.59 17.61
CA SER A 60 -6.95 -9.40 19.01
C SER A 60 -7.80 -8.38 19.79
N TRP A 61 -8.51 -7.50 19.10
CA TRP A 61 -9.34 -6.45 19.68
C TRP A 61 -10.50 -6.98 20.53
N SER A 62 -10.99 -8.18 20.22
CA SER A 62 -12.09 -8.81 20.94
C SER A 62 -11.79 -9.02 22.43
N PHE A 63 -10.61 -9.50 22.79
CA PHE A 63 -10.23 -9.62 24.20
C PHE A 63 -9.61 -8.34 24.75
N PHE A 64 -8.88 -7.56 23.94
CA PHE A 64 -8.31 -6.31 24.38
C PHE A 64 -9.38 -5.33 24.86
N ASN A 65 -10.49 -5.25 24.15
CA ASN A 65 -11.65 -4.42 24.53
C ASN A 65 -12.55 -5.06 25.58
N GLY A 66 -12.26 -6.31 26.00
CA GLY A 66 -13.01 -7.01 27.04
C GLY A 66 -14.35 -7.58 26.59
N TYR A 67 -14.57 -7.80 25.29
CA TYR A 67 -15.77 -8.47 24.78
C TYR A 67 -15.76 -9.96 25.11
N ILE A 68 -14.57 -10.57 25.15
CA ILE A 68 -14.34 -11.93 25.67
C ILE A 68 -13.12 -11.92 26.57
N SER A 69 -12.97 -12.94 27.43
CA SER A 69 -11.76 -13.09 28.22
C SER A 69 -10.57 -13.51 27.35
N HIS A 70 -9.34 -13.16 27.75
CA HIS A 70 -8.14 -13.63 27.06
C HIS A 70 -8.04 -15.17 27.04
N SER A 71 -8.46 -15.83 28.13
CA SER A 71 -8.49 -17.31 28.21
C SER A 71 -9.47 -17.92 27.20
N ASP A 72 -10.64 -17.32 26.99
CA ASP A 72 -11.62 -17.78 25.99
C ASP A 72 -11.14 -17.49 24.59
N TYR A 73 -10.49 -16.34 24.37
CA TYR A 73 -9.84 -16.01 23.10
C TYR A 73 -8.82 -17.08 22.71
N MET A 74 -7.97 -17.50 23.65
CA MET A 74 -6.92 -18.50 23.40
C MET A 74 -7.45 -19.92 23.13
N LYS A 75 -8.68 -20.26 23.48
CA LYS A 75 -9.32 -21.56 23.10
C LYS A 75 -9.41 -21.73 21.58
N GLN A 76 -9.35 -20.63 20.83
CA GLN A 76 -9.33 -20.68 19.35
C GLN A 76 -8.09 -21.40 18.79
N LEU A 77 -7.03 -21.56 19.56
CA LEU A 77 -5.87 -22.38 19.19
C LEU A 77 -6.25 -23.82 18.81
N ASP A 78 -7.26 -24.39 19.49
CA ASP A 78 -7.72 -25.75 19.25
C ASP A 78 -8.53 -25.90 17.96
N GLY A 79 -9.03 -24.81 17.40
CA GLY A 79 -9.78 -24.77 16.14
C GLY A 79 -8.95 -24.34 14.92
N PHE A 80 -7.76 -23.77 15.15
CA PHE A 80 -6.93 -23.27 14.07
C PHE A 80 -6.09 -24.38 13.45
N GLY A 81 -6.67 -25.09 12.49
CA GLY A 81 -6.07 -26.32 11.93
C GLY A 81 -5.35 -26.15 10.61
N ALA A 82 -5.71 -25.17 9.79
CA ALA A 82 -5.12 -24.94 8.48
C ALA A 82 -5.13 -26.18 7.54
N GLU A 83 -6.13 -27.06 7.69
CA GLU A 83 -6.19 -28.39 7.04
C GLU A 83 -6.25 -28.31 5.51
N LYS A 84 -6.74 -27.20 4.97
CA LYS A 84 -6.87 -26.95 3.52
C LYS A 84 -5.96 -25.83 3.05
N TYR A 85 -5.00 -25.41 3.87
CA TYR A 85 -4.05 -24.38 3.50
C TYR A 85 -3.14 -24.86 2.38
N ASP A 86 -3.16 -24.16 1.26
CA ASP A 86 -2.25 -24.36 0.13
C ASP A 86 -1.55 -23.05 -0.22
N ALA A 87 -0.28 -22.95 0.16
CA ALA A 87 0.54 -21.77 -0.09
C ALA A 87 0.72 -21.46 -1.58
N LYS A 88 0.71 -22.50 -2.44
CA LYS A 88 0.82 -22.35 -3.89
C LYS A 88 -0.47 -21.77 -4.48
N GLU A 89 -1.64 -22.26 -4.03
CA GLU A 89 -2.93 -21.69 -4.43
C GLU A 89 -3.00 -20.21 -4.05
N TRP A 90 -2.62 -19.87 -2.81
CA TRP A 90 -2.63 -18.47 -2.36
C TRP A 90 -1.71 -17.59 -3.21
N ALA A 91 -0.48 -18.03 -3.45
CA ALA A 91 0.48 -17.26 -4.26
C ALA A 91 0.00 -17.07 -5.70
N ASN A 92 -0.64 -18.09 -6.29
CA ASN A 92 -1.22 -18.02 -7.63
C ASN A 92 -2.38 -17.02 -7.68
N ILE A 93 -3.33 -17.08 -6.75
CA ILE A 93 -4.46 -16.12 -6.66
C ILE A 93 -3.93 -14.68 -6.54
N ILE A 94 -2.92 -14.46 -5.69
CA ILE A 94 -2.29 -13.15 -5.53
C ILE A 94 -1.64 -12.69 -6.84
N LYS A 95 -0.86 -13.53 -7.48
CA LYS A 95 -0.21 -13.24 -8.77
C LYS A 95 -1.22 -12.91 -9.85
N GLU A 96 -2.25 -13.74 -9.97
CA GLU A 96 -3.29 -13.62 -10.98
C GLU A 96 -4.15 -12.37 -10.80
N SER A 97 -4.31 -11.84 -9.57
CA SER A 97 -4.97 -10.55 -9.34
C SER A 97 -4.24 -9.36 -9.96
N GLY A 98 -2.98 -9.56 -10.36
CA GLY A 98 -2.10 -8.51 -10.86
C GLY A 98 -1.28 -7.83 -9.76
N ALA A 99 -1.38 -8.26 -8.51
CA ALA A 99 -0.58 -7.73 -7.42
C ALA A 99 0.93 -7.94 -7.67
N LYS A 100 1.74 -7.01 -7.18
CA LYS A 100 3.20 -7.04 -7.28
C LYS A 100 3.86 -7.36 -5.94
N TYR A 101 3.13 -7.28 -4.86
CA TYR A 101 3.58 -7.61 -3.53
C TYR A 101 2.42 -8.13 -2.69
N THR A 102 2.77 -8.73 -1.58
CA THR A 102 1.81 -9.14 -0.56
C THR A 102 2.34 -8.82 0.83
N VAL A 103 1.45 -8.58 1.77
CA VAL A 103 1.76 -8.43 3.19
C VAL A 103 0.95 -9.46 3.97
N ILE A 104 1.57 -10.22 4.85
CA ILE A 104 0.90 -11.21 5.70
C ILE A 104 1.09 -10.89 7.18
N THR A 105 0.04 -11.02 7.98
CA THR A 105 0.12 -10.93 9.44
C THR A 105 0.95 -12.07 10.00
N THR A 106 2.26 -11.85 10.18
CA THR A 106 3.11 -12.87 10.80
C THR A 106 2.79 -13.07 12.27
N LYS A 107 2.46 -11.98 12.97
CA LYS A 107 2.00 -11.95 14.36
C LYS A 107 1.13 -10.71 14.57
N HIS A 108 -0.13 -10.90 14.96
CA HIS A 108 -1.03 -9.80 15.37
C HIS A 108 -0.81 -9.46 16.85
N HIS A 109 -1.57 -8.53 17.42
CA HIS A 109 -1.41 -8.05 18.81
C HIS A 109 -1.64 -9.15 19.87
N ASP A 110 -2.31 -10.26 19.50
CA ASP A 110 -2.50 -11.43 20.37
C ASP A 110 -1.23 -12.25 20.61
N GLY A 111 -0.16 -11.94 19.89
CA GLY A 111 1.11 -12.63 20.03
C GLY A 111 1.22 -13.99 19.32
N PHE A 112 0.15 -14.46 18.65
CA PHE A 112 0.19 -15.72 17.92
C PHE A 112 0.99 -15.59 16.63
N ALA A 113 2.09 -16.35 16.54
CA ALA A 113 3.02 -16.33 15.42
C ALA A 113 2.71 -17.42 14.39
N LEU A 114 2.63 -17.07 13.09
CA LEU A 114 2.40 -18.03 12.02
C LEU A 114 3.64 -18.85 11.64
N TRP A 115 4.80 -18.60 12.23
CA TRP A 115 6.04 -19.33 11.96
C TRP A 115 6.54 -20.04 13.21
N ASN A 116 7.35 -21.07 13.01
CA ASN A 116 8.05 -21.75 14.09
C ASN A 116 9.13 -20.84 14.69
N SER A 117 8.72 -19.94 15.58
CA SER A 117 9.63 -19.04 16.28
C SER A 117 10.40 -19.77 17.35
N LYS A 118 11.71 -19.50 17.43
CA LYS A 118 12.57 -19.94 18.55
C LYS A 118 12.34 -19.10 19.81
N TYR A 119 11.65 -17.99 19.67
CA TYR A 119 11.37 -17.02 20.72
C TYR A 119 9.86 -17.01 21.02
N GLY A 120 9.48 -17.57 22.15
CA GLY A 120 8.07 -17.74 22.53
C GLY A 120 7.45 -19.04 22.03
N LYS A 121 6.51 -19.57 22.83
CA LYS A 121 5.82 -20.83 22.53
C LYS A 121 4.51 -20.65 21.78
N LEU A 122 3.95 -19.43 21.79
CA LEU A 122 2.67 -19.10 21.14
C LEU A 122 2.87 -18.97 19.63
N ASN A 123 2.84 -20.09 18.94
CA ASN A 123 3.02 -20.13 17.50
C ASN A 123 2.28 -21.34 16.86
N SER A 124 2.12 -21.31 15.55
CA SER A 124 1.34 -22.28 14.78
C SER A 124 1.84 -23.73 14.93
N LEU A 125 3.15 -23.93 15.08
CA LEU A 125 3.71 -25.28 15.26
C LEU A 125 3.46 -25.83 16.68
N ASN A 126 3.66 -24.99 17.71
CA ASN A 126 3.68 -25.46 19.10
C ASN A 126 2.30 -25.42 19.77
N SER A 127 1.49 -24.42 19.47
CA SER A 127 0.31 -24.08 20.25
C SER A 127 -1.03 -24.35 19.55
N SER A 128 -1.09 -24.29 18.21
CA SER A 128 -2.36 -24.49 17.49
C SER A 128 -2.54 -25.93 17.02
N LYS A 129 -3.78 -26.24 16.61
CA LYS A 129 -4.14 -27.53 16.01
C LYS A 129 -3.37 -27.82 14.72
N SER A 130 -2.94 -26.80 13.97
CA SER A 130 -2.24 -26.98 12.70
C SER A 130 -0.90 -27.72 12.84
N LYS A 131 -0.20 -27.59 13.98
CA LYS A 131 1.10 -28.22 14.26
C LYS A 131 2.13 -28.02 13.12
N SER A 132 2.07 -26.88 12.43
CA SER A 132 2.87 -26.60 11.23
C SER A 132 3.44 -25.19 11.23
N ASP A 133 4.59 -24.99 10.58
CA ASP A 133 5.08 -23.66 10.22
C ASP A 133 4.33 -23.21 8.97
N LEU A 134 3.44 -22.24 9.11
CA LEU A 134 2.57 -21.79 8.02
C LEU A 134 3.20 -20.70 7.16
N LEU A 135 4.17 -19.97 7.73
CA LEU A 135 4.80 -18.85 7.04
C LEU A 135 5.87 -19.30 6.04
N THR A 136 6.68 -20.30 6.37
CA THR A 136 7.79 -20.74 5.51
C THR A 136 7.33 -21.20 4.12
N PRO A 137 6.30 -22.06 3.96
CA PRO A 137 5.80 -22.45 2.65
C PRO A 137 5.20 -21.25 1.89
N PHE A 138 4.50 -20.34 2.58
CA PHE A 138 3.99 -19.12 1.97
C PHE A 138 5.10 -18.27 1.33
N VAL A 139 6.13 -17.95 2.10
CA VAL A 139 7.27 -17.15 1.63
C VAL A 139 7.93 -17.80 0.41
N LYS A 140 8.10 -19.10 0.43
CA LYS A 140 8.68 -19.86 -0.70
C LYS A 140 7.86 -19.65 -1.97
N GLU A 141 6.54 -19.82 -1.89
CA GLU A 141 5.68 -19.68 -3.07
C GLU A 141 5.52 -18.23 -3.54
N ILE A 142 5.54 -17.25 -2.63
CA ILE A 142 5.59 -15.82 -3.00
C ILE A 142 6.86 -15.51 -3.80
N ARG A 143 8.01 -16.02 -3.36
CA ARG A 143 9.29 -15.83 -4.10
C ARG A 143 9.30 -16.58 -5.43
N ASN A 144 8.76 -17.79 -5.51
CA ASN A 144 8.61 -18.55 -6.75
C ASN A 144 7.75 -17.82 -7.79
N ASN A 145 6.85 -16.95 -7.35
CA ASN A 145 5.99 -16.14 -8.20
C ASN A 145 6.55 -14.73 -8.52
N ASP A 146 7.80 -14.43 -8.16
CA ASP A 146 8.44 -13.11 -8.33
C ASP A 146 7.68 -11.96 -7.63
N LEU A 147 6.95 -12.27 -6.57
CA LEU A 147 6.24 -11.28 -5.77
C LEU A 147 7.15 -10.73 -4.66
N LYS A 148 7.00 -9.43 -4.40
CA LYS A 148 7.64 -8.79 -3.25
C LYS A 148 6.93 -9.21 -1.96
N LEU A 149 7.72 -9.46 -0.92
CA LEU A 149 7.25 -9.93 0.38
C LEU A 149 7.24 -8.82 1.41
N GLY A 150 6.06 -8.53 1.95
CA GLY A 150 5.86 -7.74 3.15
C GLY A 150 5.53 -8.63 4.34
N LEU A 151 6.11 -8.32 5.48
CA LEU A 151 5.77 -8.96 6.74
C LEU A 151 5.11 -7.93 7.67
N TYR A 152 3.83 -8.14 7.97
CA TYR A 152 3.17 -7.43 9.06
C TYR A 152 3.65 -8.00 10.39
N TYR A 153 4.01 -7.13 11.29
CA TYR A 153 4.40 -7.48 12.65
C TYR A 153 3.84 -6.45 13.63
N SER A 154 3.01 -6.90 14.55
CA SER A 154 2.55 -6.07 15.67
C SER A 154 3.70 -5.78 16.62
N LEU A 155 3.94 -4.50 16.90
CA LEU A 155 4.89 -4.05 17.93
C LEU A 155 4.41 -4.46 19.32
N PRO A 156 3.14 -4.20 19.72
CA PRO A 156 2.54 -4.77 20.92
C PRO A 156 2.44 -6.29 20.88
N ASP A 157 2.44 -6.88 22.08
CA ASP A 157 2.11 -8.29 22.28
C ASP A 157 1.33 -8.40 23.58
N TRP A 158 0.01 -8.34 23.48
CA TRP A 158 -0.88 -8.30 24.65
C TRP A 158 -0.92 -9.61 25.44
N SER A 159 -0.46 -10.72 24.84
CA SER A 159 -0.32 -12.00 25.53
C SER A 159 1.03 -12.17 26.22
N TYR A 160 2.05 -11.41 25.82
CA TYR A 160 3.37 -11.55 26.42
C TYR A 160 3.42 -10.95 27.82
N GLU A 161 3.86 -11.73 28.81
CA GLU A 161 3.82 -11.36 30.23
C GLU A 161 4.60 -10.07 30.56
N ASP A 162 5.71 -9.82 29.87
CA ASP A 162 6.56 -8.64 30.09
C ASP A 162 6.15 -7.43 29.23
N TYR A 163 5.04 -7.52 28.46
CA TYR A 163 4.46 -6.36 27.80
C TYR A 163 3.64 -5.50 28.77
N THR A 164 3.57 -4.19 28.54
CA THR A 164 2.98 -3.23 29.48
C THR A 164 1.47 -3.39 29.64
N PHE A 165 0.74 -3.64 28.54
CA PHE A 165 -0.72 -3.81 28.56
C PHE A 165 -1.12 -5.28 28.39
N HIS A 166 -2.24 -5.66 29.00
CA HIS A 166 -2.92 -6.91 28.75
C HIS A 166 -4.24 -6.68 28.03
N THR A 167 -5.00 -5.69 28.49
CA THR A 167 -6.22 -5.21 27.87
C THR A 167 -6.25 -3.68 27.96
N ASN A 168 -7.21 -3.03 27.35
CA ASN A 168 -7.41 -1.58 27.46
C ASN A 168 -7.69 -1.10 28.91
N LYS A 169 -8.12 -2.03 29.79
CA LYS A 169 -8.40 -1.75 31.21
C LYS A 169 -7.31 -2.26 32.15
N ILE A 170 -6.42 -3.12 31.69
CA ILE A 170 -5.40 -3.77 32.52
C ILE A 170 -4.02 -3.42 31.99
N LYS A 171 -3.39 -2.47 32.65
CA LYS A 171 -1.96 -2.17 32.51
C LYS A 171 -1.19 -2.99 33.54
N ARG A 172 -0.22 -3.80 33.10
CA ARG A 172 0.56 -4.66 33.99
C ARG A 172 1.57 -3.86 34.80
N TYR A 173 2.18 -2.81 34.21
CA TYR A 173 3.18 -1.95 34.84
C TYR A 173 3.45 -0.70 34.02
N ASN A 174 4.07 0.34 34.65
CA ASN A 174 4.66 1.47 33.94
C ASN A 174 6.14 1.20 33.65
N ILE A 175 6.63 1.65 32.50
CA ILE A 175 8.01 1.40 32.05
C ILE A 175 9.03 1.94 33.06
N GLU A 176 8.76 3.13 33.62
CA GLU A 176 9.60 3.82 34.63
C GLU A 176 9.75 2.99 35.90
N ASP A 177 8.67 2.30 36.31
CA ASP A 177 8.66 1.47 37.53
C ASP A 177 9.37 0.13 37.31
N GLN A 178 9.29 -0.42 36.08
CA GLN A 178 9.84 -1.75 35.77
C GLN A 178 10.67 -1.76 34.47
N PRO A 179 11.72 -0.95 34.34
CA PRO A 179 12.49 -0.80 33.10
C PRO A 179 13.21 -2.10 32.69
N LYS A 180 13.55 -2.97 33.64
CA LYS A 180 14.16 -4.28 33.34
C LYS A 180 13.19 -5.21 32.62
N ARG A 181 11.90 -5.17 32.97
CA ARG A 181 10.83 -5.96 32.37
C ARG A 181 10.56 -5.49 30.94
N TRP A 182 10.47 -4.16 30.74
CA TRP A 182 10.37 -3.58 29.40
C TRP A 182 11.55 -3.96 28.49
N LYS A 183 12.77 -3.92 29.03
CA LYS A 183 13.98 -4.32 28.29
C LYS A 183 13.93 -5.79 27.87
N LYS A 184 13.36 -6.67 28.69
CA LYS A 184 13.16 -8.09 28.37
C LYS A 184 12.16 -8.25 27.23
N PHE A 185 11.05 -7.52 27.25
CA PHE A 185 10.09 -7.50 26.14
C PHE A 185 10.73 -7.01 24.83
N LEU A 186 11.44 -5.88 24.85
CA LEU A 186 12.12 -5.38 23.65
C LEU A 186 13.13 -6.39 23.09
N LYS A 187 13.86 -7.08 23.95
CA LYS A 187 14.78 -8.17 23.52
C LYS A 187 14.02 -9.32 22.86
N PHE A 188 12.88 -9.71 23.40
CA PHE A 188 12.01 -10.74 22.80
C PHE A 188 11.54 -10.32 21.40
N ARG A 189 11.00 -9.11 21.25
CA ARG A 189 10.58 -8.51 19.99
C ARG A 189 11.72 -8.50 18.97
N ASP A 190 12.86 -7.95 19.36
CA ASP A 190 14.03 -7.81 18.48
C ASP A 190 14.57 -9.17 18.02
N ASN A 191 14.52 -10.19 18.88
CA ASN A 191 14.89 -11.53 18.53
C ASN A 191 13.95 -12.15 17.47
N GLN A 192 12.62 -11.99 17.63
CA GLN A 192 11.64 -12.44 16.62
C GLN A 192 11.84 -11.72 15.30
N LEU A 193 12.02 -10.40 15.30
CA LEU A 193 12.23 -9.60 14.08
C LEU A 193 13.55 -9.97 13.37
N ASN A 194 14.62 -10.20 14.11
CA ASN A 194 15.89 -10.70 13.55
C ASN A 194 15.76 -12.10 12.97
N GLU A 195 14.98 -12.98 13.61
CA GLU A 195 14.68 -14.31 13.09
C GLU A 195 13.95 -14.23 11.77
N LEU A 196 12.86 -13.46 11.68
CA LEU A 196 12.09 -13.22 10.45
C LEU A 196 12.96 -12.62 9.34
N LYS A 197 13.76 -11.59 9.66
CA LYS A 197 14.71 -10.99 8.74
C LYS A 197 15.70 -12.01 8.18
N LYS A 198 16.32 -12.78 9.04
CA LYS A 198 17.35 -13.78 8.66
C LYS A 198 16.76 -14.91 7.82
N ARG A 199 15.54 -15.36 8.14
CA ARG A 199 14.89 -16.49 7.45
C ARG A 199 14.30 -16.08 6.10
N TYR A 200 13.69 -14.89 6.01
CA TYR A 200 12.80 -14.54 4.90
C TYR A 200 13.23 -13.32 4.11
N ASN A 201 14.12 -12.48 4.65
CA ASN A 201 14.62 -11.26 4.01
C ASN A 201 13.51 -10.47 3.30
N PRO A 202 12.52 -9.91 4.05
CA PRO A 202 11.39 -9.22 3.44
C PRO A 202 11.81 -7.98 2.67
N ASP A 203 11.00 -7.61 1.66
CA ASP A 203 11.15 -6.35 0.93
C ASP A 203 10.49 -5.17 1.68
N LEU A 204 9.54 -5.47 2.55
CA LEU A 204 8.73 -4.51 3.28
C LEU A 204 8.43 -5.02 4.69
N TRP A 205 8.61 -4.13 5.68
CA TRP A 205 8.07 -4.31 7.03
C TRP A 205 6.83 -3.47 7.19
N TRP A 206 5.74 -4.11 7.55
CA TRP A 206 4.47 -3.47 7.87
C TRP A 206 4.24 -3.57 9.37
N PHE A 207 4.65 -2.56 10.12
CA PHE A 207 4.44 -2.49 11.57
C PHE A 207 3.05 -2.01 11.92
N ASP A 208 2.64 -2.30 13.15
CA ASP A 208 1.37 -1.88 13.69
C ASP A 208 1.44 -1.73 15.21
N GLY A 209 0.59 -0.87 15.79
CA GLY A 209 0.53 -0.67 17.25
C GLY A 209 1.57 0.28 17.80
N ASP A 210 2.22 1.10 16.98
CA ASP A 210 3.24 2.05 17.42
C ASP A 210 2.69 3.17 18.34
N TRP A 211 1.39 3.40 18.30
CA TRP A 211 0.70 4.42 19.13
C TRP A 211 0.67 4.10 20.65
N GLU A 212 0.92 2.85 21.05
CA GLU A 212 0.89 2.49 22.49
C GLU A 212 2.09 3.05 23.26
N HIS A 213 3.20 3.33 22.58
CA HIS A 213 4.41 3.88 23.15
C HIS A 213 5.08 4.86 22.19
N ASN A 214 5.85 5.80 22.72
CA ASN A 214 6.59 6.76 21.91
C ASN A 214 7.81 6.13 21.21
N ALA A 215 8.43 6.88 20.29
CA ALA A 215 9.54 6.40 19.48
C ALA A 215 10.79 6.01 20.30
N GLU A 216 11.03 6.66 21.44
CA GLU A 216 12.15 6.38 22.32
C GLU A 216 11.91 5.07 23.08
N GLU A 217 10.72 4.89 23.65
CA GLU A 217 10.32 3.67 24.35
C GLU A 217 10.37 2.46 23.39
N TRP A 218 9.82 2.59 22.18
CA TRP A 218 9.90 1.57 21.13
C TRP A 218 11.31 1.38 20.57
N ARG A 219 12.24 2.33 20.77
CA ARG A 219 13.55 2.37 20.09
C ARG A 219 13.41 2.31 18.57
N SER A 220 12.46 3.04 17.99
CA SER A 220 12.05 2.92 16.60
C SER A 220 13.19 3.19 15.62
N GLU A 221 14.04 4.19 15.88
CA GLU A 221 15.21 4.48 15.05
C GLU A 221 16.23 3.33 15.05
N SER A 222 16.55 2.84 16.25
CA SER A 222 17.48 1.73 16.44
C SER A 222 16.98 0.45 15.79
N LEU A 223 15.68 0.16 15.92
CA LEU A 223 15.01 -0.96 15.27
C LEU A 223 15.10 -0.86 13.75
N LYS A 224 14.79 0.31 13.18
CA LYS A 224 14.92 0.54 11.74
C LYS A 224 16.36 0.28 11.26
N LYS A 225 17.37 0.87 11.92
CA LYS A 225 18.79 0.66 11.61
C LYS A 225 19.18 -0.82 11.66
N GLN A 226 18.71 -1.56 12.68
CA GLN A 226 18.95 -2.99 12.84
C GLN A 226 18.37 -3.80 11.67
N LEU A 227 17.14 -3.51 11.27
CA LEU A 227 16.46 -4.21 10.20
C LEU A 227 17.02 -3.84 8.80
N GLN A 228 17.52 -2.64 8.62
CA GLN A 228 18.19 -2.21 7.39
C GLN A 228 19.61 -2.77 7.21
N LYS A 229 20.26 -3.18 8.29
CA LYS A 229 21.63 -3.69 8.20
C LYS A 229 21.69 -4.89 7.23
N ASN A 230 22.49 -4.80 6.17
CA ASN A 230 22.58 -5.77 5.07
C ASN A 230 21.29 -5.99 4.25
N SER A 231 20.32 -5.07 4.38
CA SER A 231 19.04 -5.06 3.62
C SER A 231 18.65 -3.62 3.29
N HIS A 232 19.54 -2.89 2.63
CA HIS A 232 19.39 -1.43 2.42
C HIS A 232 18.15 -1.02 1.63
N ASN A 233 17.58 -1.92 0.84
CA ASN A 233 16.40 -1.65 0.01
C ASN A 233 15.06 -2.01 0.70
N VAL A 234 15.08 -2.52 1.94
CA VAL A 234 13.86 -2.81 2.68
C VAL A 234 13.15 -1.51 3.05
N ILE A 235 11.83 -1.47 2.86
CA ILE A 235 11.00 -0.31 3.19
C ILE A 235 10.12 -0.56 4.42
N PHE A 236 9.61 0.51 5.02
CA PHE A 236 8.83 0.49 6.26
C PHE A 236 7.58 1.36 6.09
N ASN A 237 6.43 0.87 6.52
CA ASN A 237 5.23 1.67 6.60
C ASN A 237 5.34 2.78 7.66
N SER A 238 4.37 3.71 7.69
CA SER A 238 4.37 4.85 8.63
C SER A 238 4.25 4.45 10.11
N ARG A 239 3.76 3.23 10.40
CA ARG A 239 3.50 2.76 11.77
C ARG A 239 4.76 2.27 12.50
N LEU A 240 5.78 3.08 12.42
CA LEU A 240 7.03 2.99 13.18
C LEU A 240 7.35 4.38 13.76
N ASN A 241 6.34 5.03 14.36
CA ASN A 241 6.35 6.42 14.76
C ASN A 241 6.75 7.31 13.54
N THR A 242 7.72 8.20 13.66
CA THR A 242 8.16 9.08 12.55
C THR A 242 9.18 8.45 11.59
N TYR A 243 9.52 7.16 11.77
CA TYR A 243 10.59 6.48 11.04
C TYR A 243 10.13 5.68 9.83
N GLY A 244 8.86 5.77 9.41
CA GLY A 244 8.35 5.14 8.19
C GLY A 244 8.95 5.72 6.90
N ASP A 245 8.77 5.01 5.79
CA ASP A 245 9.20 5.43 4.45
C ASP A 245 8.00 5.89 3.60
N TYR A 246 6.77 5.49 3.95
CA TYR A 246 5.53 5.84 3.24
C TYR A 246 4.33 5.86 4.17
N GLU A 247 3.30 6.63 3.82
CA GLU A 247 2.07 6.76 4.60
C GLU A 247 1.07 5.63 4.32
N THR A 248 0.30 5.26 5.34
CA THR A 248 -0.69 4.18 5.27
C THR A 248 -2.08 4.63 5.76
N PRO A 249 -2.83 5.44 4.96
CA PRO A 249 -4.23 5.67 5.26
C PRO A 249 -4.99 4.34 5.26
N GLU A 250 -5.93 4.20 6.21
CA GLU A 250 -6.66 2.95 6.45
C GLU A 250 -8.15 3.17 6.25
N ILE A 251 -8.80 2.27 5.47
CA ILE A 251 -10.24 2.20 5.18
C ILE A 251 -10.79 3.48 4.54
N GLY A 252 -10.38 4.66 5.01
CA GLY A 252 -10.79 5.95 4.46
C GLY A 252 -10.00 6.31 3.20
N ILE A 253 -10.69 6.51 2.07
CA ILE A 253 -10.05 7.06 0.86
C ILE A 253 -9.73 8.53 1.13
N PRO A 254 -8.47 8.97 0.96
CA PRO A 254 -8.14 10.37 1.05
C PRO A 254 -8.93 11.19 0.01
N VAL A 255 -9.74 12.15 0.46
CA VAL A 255 -10.49 13.05 -0.42
C VAL A 255 -9.52 13.83 -1.31
N TYR A 256 -8.51 14.42 -0.69
CA TYR A 256 -7.43 15.08 -1.39
C TYR A 256 -6.23 14.11 -1.54
N ARG A 257 -5.37 14.42 -2.50
CA ARG A 257 -4.11 13.71 -2.65
C ARG A 257 -3.26 13.88 -1.39
N PRO A 258 -2.74 12.78 -0.79
CA PRO A 258 -1.77 12.88 0.29
C PRO A 258 -0.55 13.72 -0.10
N LEU A 259 -0.01 14.46 0.87
CA LEU A 259 1.21 15.26 0.66
C LEU A 259 2.43 14.37 0.44
N SER A 260 2.45 13.22 1.09
CA SER A 260 3.52 12.23 0.92
C SER A 260 3.61 11.77 -0.52
N LYS A 261 4.83 11.68 -1.03
CA LYS A 261 5.12 11.17 -2.37
C LYS A 261 4.78 9.67 -2.49
N TYR A 262 4.92 8.92 -1.40
CA TYR A 262 4.69 7.49 -1.34
C TYR A 262 3.64 7.19 -0.28
N TRP A 263 2.60 6.48 -0.67
CA TRP A 263 1.50 6.13 0.23
C TRP A 263 0.76 4.89 -0.29
N GLU A 264 0.09 4.22 0.62
CA GLU A 264 -0.62 2.97 0.39
C GLU A 264 -1.94 3.01 1.14
N LEU A 265 -3.06 2.90 0.44
CA LEU A 265 -4.37 2.70 1.06
C LEU A 265 -4.52 1.23 1.43
N CYS A 266 -4.62 0.90 2.72
CA CYS A 266 -5.03 -0.44 3.13
C CYS A 266 -6.55 -0.50 3.32
N MET A 267 -7.18 -1.51 2.68
CA MET A 267 -8.63 -1.61 2.56
C MET A 267 -9.10 -3.06 2.63
N THR A 268 -10.22 -3.29 3.29
CA THR A 268 -10.89 -4.60 3.36
C THR A 268 -11.87 -4.80 2.20
N ILE A 269 -12.08 -6.06 1.79
CA ILE A 269 -13.14 -6.41 0.82
C ILE A 269 -14.51 -6.44 1.49
N ASN A 270 -14.59 -6.89 2.73
CA ASN A 270 -15.76 -6.79 3.62
C ASN A 270 -15.52 -5.71 4.69
N ASP A 271 -16.19 -5.76 5.83
CA ASP A 271 -16.01 -4.76 6.90
C ASP A 271 -14.90 -5.13 7.89
N SER A 272 -14.44 -6.39 7.86
CA SER A 272 -13.50 -6.97 8.84
C SER A 272 -12.14 -7.24 8.23
N TRP A 273 -11.05 -7.11 9.03
CA TRP A 273 -9.70 -7.48 8.63
C TRP A 273 -9.52 -9.01 8.63
N GLY A 274 -9.79 -9.68 9.74
CA GLY A 274 -9.79 -11.13 9.83
C GLY A 274 -11.10 -11.74 9.34
N TYR A 275 -11.11 -13.05 9.09
CA TYR A 275 -12.33 -13.75 8.71
C TYR A 275 -13.39 -13.69 9.81
N GLN A 276 -14.58 -13.23 9.45
CA GLN A 276 -15.76 -13.26 10.29
C GLN A 276 -16.92 -13.89 9.53
N GLN A 277 -17.48 -14.96 10.08
CA GLN A 277 -18.55 -15.72 9.42
C GLN A 277 -19.82 -14.89 9.17
N ASN A 278 -20.12 -13.97 10.08
CA ASN A 278 -21.32 -13.13 10.03
C ASN A 278 -21.12 -11.83 9.24
N ASP A 279 -19.89 -11.51 8.83
CA ASP A 279 -19.61 -10.35 8.00
C ASP A 279 -19.80 -10.71 6.52
N THR A 280 -21.01 -10.45 6.03
CA THR A 280 -21.42 -10.71 4.65
C THR A 280 -21.47 -9.45 3.78
N ASN A 281 -21.06 -8.30 4.32
CA ASN A 281 -21.08 -7.01 3.63
C ASN A 281 -19.87 -6.85 2.69
N TYR A 282 -19.80 -7.69 1.66
CA TYR A 282 -18.71 -7.63 0.69
C TYR A 282 -18.88 -6.49 -0.31
N LYS A 283 -17.85 -5.70 -0.49
CA LYS A 283 -17.76 -4.73 -1.59
C LYS A 283 -17.75 -5.47 -2.92
N SER A 284 -18.56 -5.03 -3.85
CA SER A 284 -18.60 -5.59 -5.20
C SER A 284 -17.28 -5.35 -5.94
N PRO A 285 -16.96 -6.13 -6.99
CA PRO A 285 -15.80 -5.85 -7.84
C PRO A 285 -15.78 -4.43 -8.41
N MET A 286 -16.95 -3.83 -8.71
CA MET A 286 -17.07 -2.45 -9.16
C MET A 286 -16.64 -1.47 -8.07
N GLN A 287 -17.12 -1.65 -6.83
CA GLN A 287 -16.73 -0.78 -5.71
C GLN A 287 -15.23 -0.85 -5.42
N ILE A 288 -14.65 -2.04 -5.46
CA ILE A 288 -13.19 -2.20 -5.31
C ILE A 288 -12.44 -1.55 -6.48
N MET A 289 -12.97 -1.64 -7.70
CA MET A 289 -12.37 -0.98 -8.87
C MET A 289 -12.42 0.55 -8.75
N ASP A 290 -13.52 1.11 -8.23
CA ASP A 290 -13.65 2.55 -7.96
C ASP A 290 -12.55 3.01 -6.98
N LEU A 291 -12.37 2.28 -5.86
CA LEU A 291 -11.33 2.53 -4.87
C LEU A 291 -9.92 2.45 -5.48
N TYR A 292 -9.69 1.43 -6.29
CA TYR A 292 -8.39 1.19 -6.91
C TYR A 292 -8.03 2.28 -7.91
N VAL A 293 -8.92 2.61 -8.82
CA VAL A 293 -8.69 3.63 -9.86
C VAL A 293 -8.52 5.02 -9.24
N ASP A 294 -9.29 5.35 -8.20
CA ASP A 294 -9.12 6.61 -7.47
C ASP A 294 -7.73 6.67 -6.80
N THR A 295 -7.31 5.58 -6.13
CA THR A 295 -5.99 5.47 -5.52
C THR A 295 -4.86 5.64 -6.54
N LEU A 296 -4.97 4.98 -7.71
CA LEU A 296 -4.03 5.13 -8.83
C LEU A 296 -3.92 6.58 -9.29
N SER A 297 -5.07 7.24 -9.47
CA SER A 297 -5.13 8.63 -9.96
C SER A 297 -4.41 9.62 -9.03
N LYS A 298 -4.42 9.34 -7.75
CA LYS A 298 -3.74 10.11 -6.70
C LYS A 298 -2.27 9.70 -6.51
N GLY A 299 -1.82 8.65 -7.20
CA GLY A 299 -0.43 8.19 -7.21
C GLY A 299 -0.06 7.21 -6.11
N GLY A 300 -1.05 6.66 -5.38
CA GLY A 300 -0.88 5.66 -4.33
C GLY A 300 -0.87 4.22 -4.83
N ASN A 301 -0.68 3.30 -3.89
CA ASN A 301 -0.90 1.87 -4.03
C ASN A 301 -2.16 1.46 -3.26
N LEU A 302 -2.88 0.47 -3.76
CA LEU A 302 -3.92 -0.22 -3.00
C LEU A 302 -3.33 -1.49 -2.39
N LEU A 303 -3.44 -1.66 -1.07
CA LEU A 303 -3.18 -2.90 -0.34
C LEU A 303 -4.53 -3.50 0.06
N LEU A 304 -5.04 -4.43 -0.74
CA LEU A 304 -6.38 -5.00 -0.59
C LEU A 304 -6.34 -6.25 0.27
N ASN A 305 -7.12 -6.27 1.35
CA ASN A 305 -7.12 -7.34 2.33
C ASN A 305 -7.98 -8.53 1.93
N ILE A 306 -7.43 -9.71 2.13
CA ILE A 306 -8.17 -10.97 2.19
C ILE A 306 -8.06 -11.59 3.58
N SER A 307 -9.08 -12.35 3.97
CA SER A 307 -9.23 -12.93 5.29
C SER A 307 -9.53 -14.43 5.19
N PRO A 308 -8.48 -15.28 5.13
CA PRO A 308 -8.67 -16.72 5.06
C PRO A 308 -9.40 -17.29 6.29
N LYS A 309 -10.17 -18.34 6.07
CA LYS A 309 -10.84 -19.15 7.10
C LYS A 309 -9.83 -19.92 7.94
N PRO A 310 -10.22 -20.47 9.11
CA PRO A 310 -9.29 -21.20 9.97
C PRO A 310 -8.72 -22.47 9.33
N ASP A 311 -9.42 -23.04 8.33
CA ASP A 311 -8.93 -24.19 7.55
C ASP A 311 -7.94 -23.79 6.43
N GLY A 312 -7.70 -22.49 6.21
CA GLY A 312 -6.82 -21.96 5.19
C GLY A 312 -7.48 -21.63 3.84
N THR A 313 -8.79 -21.86 3.69
CA THR A 313 -9.50 -21.49 2.45
C THR A 313 -9.80 -19.99 2.39
N ILE A 314 -9.63 -19.38 1.22
CA ILE A 314 -10.02 -17.98 0.97
C ILE A 314 -11.51 -17.94 0.62
N PRO A 315 -12.33 -17.02 1.21
CA PRO A 315 -13.74 -16.87 0.86
C PRO A 315 -13.95 -16.62 -0.64
N GLU A 316 -14.96 -17.28 -1.23
CA GLU A 316 -15.23 -17.21 -2.68
C GLU A 316 -15.53 -15.78 -3.18
N GLN A 317 -16.19 -14.97 -2.34
CA GLN A 317 -16.46 -13.56 -2.66
C GLN A 317 -15.15 -12.78 -2.85
N GLN A 318 -14.15 -13.03 -2.01
CA GLN A 318 -12.84 -12.40 -2.11
C GLN A 318 -12.07 -12.92 -3.33
N LYS A 319 -12.11 -14.23 -3.62
CA LYS A 319 -11.52 -14.80 -4.86
C LYS A 319 -12.12 -14.16 -6.11
N THR A 320 -13.46 -13.94 -6.12
CA THR A 320 -14.16 -13.30 -7.23
C THR A 320 -13.63 -11.86 -7.47
N VAL A 321 -13.48 -11.07 -6.42
CA VAL A 321 -12.91 -9.71 -6.53
C VAL A 321 -11.49 -9.75 -7.09
N LEU A 322 -10.64 -10.63 -6.57
CA LEU A 322 -9.25 -10.75 -7.05
C LEU A 322 -9.18 -11.19 -8.52
N LYS A 323 -10.03 -12.11 -8.95
CA LYS A 323 -10.12 -12.57 -10.34
C LYS A 323 -10.51 -11.41 -11.28
N GLU A 324 -11.50 -10.61 -10.92
CA GLU A 324 -11.93 -9.47 -11.73
C GLU A 324 -10.87 -8.36 -11.78
N LEU A 325 -10.19 -8.07 -10.67
CA LEU A 325 -9.00 -7.19 -10.68
C LEU A 325 -7.93 -7.72 -11.64
N GLY A 326 -7.67 -9.02 -11.60
CA GLY A 326 -6.69 -9.66 -12.47
C GLY A 326 -7.02 -9.53 -13.96
N ARG A 327 -8.27 -9.80 -14.32
CA ARG A 327 -8.78 -9.61 -15.69
C ARG A 327 -8.54 -8.18 -16.16
N TRP A 328 -8.94 -7.21 -15.34
CA TRP A 328 -8.84 -5.79 -15.67
C TRP A 328 -7.38 -5.31 -15.73
N ASN A 329 -6.56 -5.67 -14.74
CA ASN A 329 -5.13 -5.33 -14.69
C ASN A 329 -4.35 -5.89 -15.89
N LYS A 330 -4.64 -7.13 -16.30
CA LYS A 330 -4.01 -7.75 -17.46
C LYS A 330 -4.32 -6.96 -18.74
N LYS A 331 -5.57 -6.54 -18.93
CA LYS A 331 -6.03 -5.75 -20.08
C LYS A 331 -5.43 -4.35 -20.11
N HIS A 332 -5.27 -3.71 -18.93
CA HIS A 332 -4.91 -2.30 -18.82
C HIS A 332 -3.52 -2.08 -18.18
N SER A 333 -2.63 -3.05 -18.24
CA SER A 333 -1.34 -3.07 -17.53
C SER A 333 -0.48 -1.83 -17.77
N SER A 334 -0.44 -1.30 -18.99
CA SER A 334 0.33 -0.10 -19.34
C SER A 334 -0.19 1.19 -18.72
N ALA A 335 -1.48 1.22 -18.34
CA ALA A 335 -2.11 2.36 -17.68
C ALA A 335 -2.05 2.27 -16.14
N VAL A 336 -1.72 1.10 -15.61
CA VAL A 336 -1.68 0.79 -14.18
C VAL A 336 -0.26 0.90 -13.64
N TYR A 337 0.61 -0.03 -14.08
CA TYR A 337 1.94 -0.17 -13.48
C TYR A 337 2.91 0.92 -13.95
N SER A 338 3.85 1.30 -13.07
CA SER A 338 4.86 2.34 -13.34
C SER A 338 4.27 3.71 -13.70
N THR A 339 2.99 3.93 -13.46
CA THR A 339 2.35 5.22 -13.73
C THR A 339 2.59 6.24 -12.61
N LYS A 340 2.42 7.49 -12.96
CA LYS A 340 2.45 8.64 -12.07
C LYS A 340 1.03 9.16 -11.83
N LYS A 341 0.87 9.95 -10.78
CA LYS A 341 -0.37 10.68 -10.49
C LYS A 341 -0.92 11.39 -11.73
N GLY A 342 -2.24 11.43 -11.84
CA GLY A 342 -2.94 12.06 -12.95
C GLY A 342 -2.97 13.59 -12.90
N ILE A 343 -3.77 14.17 -13.78
CA ILE A 343 -4.02 15.60 -13.87
C ILE A 343 -5.18 16.02 -12.96
N PRO A 344 -5.36 17.34 -12.67
CA PRO A 344 -6.53 17.84 -11.94
C PRO A 344 -7.85 17.50 -12.64
N TYR A 345 -8.91 17.30 -11.84
CA TYR A 345 -10.26 16.98 -12.35
C TYR A 345 -10.88 18.06 -13.23
N ASP A 346 -10.43 19.31 -13.12
CA ASP A 346 -10.89 20.40 -13.98
C ASP A 346 -10.58 20.16 -15.46
N HIS A 347 -9.57 19.37 -15.77
CA HIS A 347 -9.19 19.03 -17.13
C HIS A 347 -9.93 17.80 -17.70
N PHE A 348 -10.41 16.92 -16.82
CA PHE A 348 -11.19 15.73 -17.17
C PHE A 348 -12.05 15.32 -15.97
N TYR A 349 -13.30 14.93 -16.21
CA TYR A 349 -14.29 14.62 -15.17
C TYR A 349 -14.04 13.31 -14.40
N GLY A 350 -13.13 12.45 -14.87
CA GLY A 350 -12.80 11.15 -14.29
C GLY A 350 -11.37 11.06 -13.79
N PRO A 351 -11.01 9.94 -13.14
CA PRO A 351 -9.65 9.66 -12.73
C PRO A 351 -8.69 9.59 -13.93
N THR A 352 -7.43 9.94 -13.70
CA THR A 352 -6.39 9.90 -14.72
C THR A 352 -5.07 9.44 -14.12
N THR A 353 -4.19 8.86 -14.96
CA THR A 353 -2.77 8.65 -14.63
C THR A 353 -1.89 9.10 -15.78
N LEU A 354 -0.60 9.24 -15.52
CA LEU A 354 0.41 9.57 -16.52
C LEU A 354 1.42 8.42 -16.63
N SER A 355 1.90 8.16 -17.85
CA SER A 355 3.05 7.31 -18.06
C SER A 355 4.30 7.82 -17.28
N LYS A 356 5.29 6.95 -17.04
CA LYS A 356 6.51 7.29 -16.28
C LYS A 356 7.22 8.51 -16.86
N ASP A 357 7.25 8.65 -18.20
CA ASP A 357 7.83 9.77 -18.94
C ASP A 357 6.88 10.97 -19.10
N LYS A 358 5.64 10.86 -18.63
CA LYS A 358 4.56 11.87 -18.72
C LYS A 358 4.16 12.26 -20.15
N ARG A 359 4.41 11.40 -21.13
CA ARG A 359 4.06 11.63 -22.55
C ARG A 359 2.74 10.97 -22.97
N THR A 360 2.19 10.11 -22.13
CA THR A 360 0.86 9.51 -22.32
C THR A 360 0.00 9.79 -21.09
N LEU A 361 -1.17 10.37 -21.33
CA LEU A 361 -2.21 10.56 -20.33
C LEU A 361 -3.22 9.42 -20.50
N PHE A 362 -3.51 8.70 -19.41
CA PHE A 362 -4.54 7.66 -19.36
C PHE A 362 -5.79 8.21 -18.67
N LEU A 363 -6.92 8.06 -19.34
CA LEU A 363 -8.24 8.48 -18.85
C LEU A 363 -9.01 7.21 -18.44
N TYR A 364 -9.53 7.18 -17.23
CA TYR A 364 -10.36 6.08 -16.75
C TYR A 364 -11.83 6.49 -16.86
N VAL A 365 -12.52 5.91 -17.82
CA VAL A 365 -13.91 6.22 -18.15
C VAL A 365 -14.80 5.13 -17.60
N ARG A 366 -15.58 5.47 -16.55
CA ARG A 366 -16.59 4.57 -15.97
C ARG A 366 -17.89 4.66 -16.76
N ASP A 367 -18.40 5.89 -16.85
CA ASP A 367 -19.65 6.19 -17.52
C ASP A 367 -19.38 7.05 -18.75
N VAL A 368 -19.90 6.62 -19.89
CA VAL A 368 -19.79 7.36 -21.13
C VAL A 368 -21.05 8.18 -21.32
N PRO A 369 -20.96 9.49 -21.65
CA PRO A 369 -22.11 10.32 -21.99
C PRO A 369 -22.96 9.71 -23.11
N LYS A 370 -24.25 10.09 -23.17
CA LYS A 370 -25.22 9.52 -24.13
C LYS A 370 -24.79 9.67 -25.59
N ASP A 371 -24.03 10.71 -25.92
CA ASP A 371 -23.48 10.98 -27.25
C ASP A 371 -22.15 10.22 -27.52
N ASN A 372 -21.72 9.36 -26.61
CA ASN A 372 -20.46 8.61 -26.64
C ASN A 372 -19.19 9.49 -26.69
N LYS A 373 -19.26 10.76 -26.33
CA LYS A 373 -18.12 11.68 -26.38
C LYS A 373 -17.67 12.10 -24.99
N ILE A 374 -16.37 11.98 -24.75
CA ILE A 374 -15.71 12.56 -23.59
C ILE A 374 -14.98 13.83 -23.99
N VAL A 375 -14.75 14.72 -23.02
CA VAL A 375 -14.14 16.03 -23.25
C VAL A 375 -12.90 16.20 -22.39
N LEU A 376 -11.81 16.59 -23.04
CA LEU A 376 -10.59 17.08 -22.38
C LEU A 376 -10.50 18.58 -22.52
N LYS A 377 -10.13 19.27 -21.43
CA LYS A 377 -9.95 20.72 -21.37
C LYS A 377 -8.51 21.08 -21.03
N GLY A 378 -8.02 22.17 -21.58
CA GLY A 378 -6.75 22.76 -21.16
C GLY A 378 -5.52 21.89 -21.39
N ILE A 379 -5.49 21.00 -22.38
CA ILE A 379 -4.31 20.27 -22.79
C ILE A 379 -3.61 21.07 -23.89
N SER A 380 -2.46 21.65 -23.56
CA SER A 380 -1.70 22.51 -24.49
C SER A 380 -0.88 21.72 -25.51
N ASN A 381 -0.64 20.44 -25.28
CA ASN A 381 0.07 19.56 -26.19
C ASN A 381 -0.74 19.24 -27.47
N LYS A 382 -0.02 19.00 -28.57
CA LYS A 382 -0.62 18.27 -29.70
C LYS A 382 -0.88 16.83 -29.30
N ILE A 383 -2.11 16.37 -29.49
CA ILE A 383 -2.48 14.95 -29.31
C ILE A 383 -2.18 14.22 -30.59
N ASN A 384 -1.15 13.38 -30.58
CA ASN A 384 -0.74 12.58 -31.73
C ASN A 384 -1.73 11.44 -31.98
N ARG A 385 -2.14 10.74 -30.91
CA ARG A 385 -3.04 9.58 -31.00
C ARG A 385 -3.92 9.49 -29.76
N ALA A 386 -5.17 9.06 -29.93
CA ALA A 386 -6.05 8.59 -28.87
C ALA A 386 -6.48 7.15 -29.21
N TYR A 387 -6.44 6.24 -28.23
CA TYR A 387 -6.83 4.84 -28.46
C TYR A 387 -7.32 4.18 -27.18
N VAL A 388 -8.14 3.10 -27.32
CA VAL A 388 -8.60 2.28 -26.20
C VAL A 388 -7.50 1.31 -25.79
N VAL A 389 -7.08 1.36 -24.52
CA VAL A 389 -6.08 0.43 -23.97
C VAL A 389 -6.66 -0.98 -23.88
N GLY A 390 -5.89 -1.96 -24.31
CA GLY A 390 -6.26 -3.38 -24.28
C GLY A 390 -6.76 -3.94 -25.61
N ASN A 391 -7.36 -3.13 -26.49
CA ASN A 391 -7.72 -3.57 -27.85
C ASN A 391 -7.09 -2.71 -28.96
N GLY A 392 -6.55 -1.53 -28.62
CA GLY A 392 -5.84 -0.67 -29.58
C GLY A 392 -6.71 0.14 -30.54
N THR A 393 -8.04 0.11 -30.40
CA THR A 393 -8.97 0.88 -31.24
C THR A 393 -8.62 2.36 -31.23
N VAL A 394 -8.27 2.90 -32.38
CA VAL A 394 -7.96 4.34 -32.55
C VAL A 394 -9.25 5.15 -32.50
N LEU A 395 -9.24 6.21 -31.73
CA LEU A 395 -10.39 7.05 -31.48
C LEU A 395 -10.34 8.35 -32.30
N ASN A 396 -11.49 8.75 -32.84
CA ASN A 396 -11.67 10.04 -33.48
C ASN A 396 -11.63 11.15 -32.41
N LYS A 397 -10.97 12.26 -32.77
CA LYS A 397 -10.91 13.46 -31.93
C LYS A 397 -11.23 14.71 -32.72
N GLN A 398 -11.93 15.65 -32.10
CA GLN A 398 -12.27 16.95 -32.65
C GLN A 398 -11.93 18.03 -31.62
N ILE A 399 -11.31 19.11 -32.08
CA ILE A 399 -11.03 20.27 -31.22
C ILE A 399 -12.03 21.37 -31.58
N LEU A 400 -12.80 21.83 -30.59
CA LEU A 400 -13.74 22.91 -30.70
C LEU A 400 -13.30 24.10 -29.83
N CYS A 401 -13.84 25.28 -30.08
CA CYS A 401 -13.59 26.48 -29.30
C CYS A 401 -12.12 26.92 -29.26
N LYS A 402 -11.32 26.52 -30.27
CA LYS A 402 -9.95 27.00 -30.45
C LYS A 402 -9.96 28.13 -31.48
N VAL A 403 -9.50 29.29 -31.06
CA VAL A 403 -9.45 30.50 -31.92
C VAL A 403 -8.02 30.99 -32.05
N TYR A 404 -7.70 31.67 -33.17
CA TYR A 404 -6.32 32.04 -33.50
C TYR A 404 -5.76 33.18 -32.64
N TRP A 405 -6.66 34.01 -32.08
CA TRP A 405 -6.27 35.17 -31.26
C TRP A 405 -6.08 34.85 -29.77
N ASN A 406 -6.46 33.66 -29.33
CA ASN A 406 -6.36 33.25 -27.94
C ASN A 406 -5.43 32.02 -27.80
N LYS A 407 -4.62 31.99 -26.75
CA LYS A 407 -3.75 30.85 -26.42
C LYS A 407 -4.47 29.65 -25.80
N TYR A 408 -5.79 29.79 -25.52
CA TYR A 408 -6.58 28.68 -25.00
C TYR A 408 -6.57 27.50 -25.97
N PRO A 409 -6.27 26.28 -25.49
CA PRO A 409 -6.08 25.13 -26.39
C PRO A 409 -7.37 24.58 -26.99
N GLY A 410 -8.54 25.09 -26.57
CA GLY A 410 -9.85 24.59 -26.96
C GLY A 410 -10.30 23.37 -26.17
N LEU A 411 -11.40 22.77 -26.59
CA LEU A 411 -12.00 21.58 -26.01
C LEU A 411 -11.75 20.42 -26.96
N THR A 412 -11.10 19.35 -26.46
CA THR A 412 -10.88 18.13 -27.25
C THR A 412 -11.97 17.12 -26.96
N TYR A 413 -12.85 16.89 -27.92
CA TYR A 413 -13.87 15.84 -27.91
C TYR A 413 -13.27 14.53 -28.46
N ILE A 414 -13.54 13.42 -27.78
CA ILE A 414 -13.08 12.08 -28.18
C ILE A 414 -14.30 11.16 -28.18
N GLU A 415 -14.58 10.53 -29.30
CA GLU A 415 -15.69 9.59 -29.47
C GLU A 415 -15.25 8.17 -29.09
N ILE A 416 -16.04 7.49 -28.24
CA ILE A 416 -15.77 6.14 -27.76
C ILE A 416 -16.81 5.19 -28.33
N PRO A 417 -16.44 4.23 -29.21
CA PRO A 417 -17.36 3.22 -29.69
C PRO A 417 -17.88 2.32 -28.56
N LYS A 418 -19.19 2.09 -28.51
CA LYS A 418 -19.85 1.34 -27.43
C LYS A 418 -19.31 -0.08 -27.26
N GLU A 419 -18.94 -0.71 -28.35
CA GLU A 419 -18.38 -2.06 -28.39
C GLU A 419 -16.99 -2.18 -27.76
N THR A 420 -16.34 -1.04 -27.47
CA THR A 420 -15.01 -1.01 -26.83
C THR A 420 -15.07 -0.88 -25.32
N LEU A 421 -16.27 -0.69 -24.76
CA LEU A 421 -16.45 -0.44 -23.33
C LEU A 421 -16.08 -1.68 -22.48
N ASP A 422 -15.41 -1.42 -21.37
CA ASP A 422 -15.17 -2.43 -20.32
C ASP A 422 -16.28 -2.33 -19.26
N PRO A 423 -16.72 -3.47 -18.69
CA PRO A 423 -17.76 -3.47 -17.64
C PRO A 423 -17.46 -2.60 -16.43
N TYR A 424 -16.17 -2.31 -16.15
CA TYR A 424 -15.75 -1.47 -15.03
C TYR A 424 -15.29 -0.09 -15.52
N TYR A 425 -14.04 -0.01 -15.94
CA TYR A 425 -13.44 1.20 -16.48
C TYR A 425 -12.83 0.93 -17.86
N THR A 426 -13.28 1.64 -18.85
CA THR A 426 -12.60 1.72 -20.13
C THR A 426 -11.45 2.68 -20.02
N VAL A 427 -10.25 2.27 -20.38
CA VAL A 427 -9.06 3.13 -20.30
C VAL A 427 -8.69 3.64 -21.68
N ILE A 428 -8.54 4.97 -21.80
CA ILE A 428 -8.16 5.64 -23.03
C ILE A 428 -6.77 6.22 -22.88
N ALA A 429 -5.88 5.91 -23.78
CA ALA A 429 -4.55 6.49 -23.85
C ALA A 429 -4.53 7.69 -24.80
N ILE A 430 -4.03 8.82 -24.32
CA ILE A 430 -3.80 10.06 -25.05
C ILE A 430 -2.30 10.27 -25.21
N VAL A 431 -1.78 9.98 -26.40
CA VAL A 431 -0.34 10.14 -26.70
C VAL A 431 -0.07 11.56 -27.15
N LEU A 432 0.85 12.21 -26.45
CA LEU A 432 1.20 13.61 -26.61
C LEU A 432 2.51 13.78 -27.41
N ASP A 433 2.74 14.95 -27.98
CA ASP A 433 3.96 15.32 -28.69
C ASP A 433 5.18 15.53 -27.75
N GLY A 434 4.96 15.59 -26.46
CA GLY A 434 5.97 15.76 -25.42
C GLY A 434 5.43 15.47 -24.04
N GLN A 435 6.14 15.84 -23.00
CA GLN A 435 5.60 15.78 -21.65
C GLN A 435 4.35 16.66 -21.54
N ILE A 436 3.39 16.22 -20.72
CA ILE A 436 2.11 16.92 -20.57
C ILE A 436 2.32 18.39 -20.17
N LYS A 437 1.63 19.28 -20.86
CA LYS A 437 1.57 20.72 -20.59
C LYS A 437 0.11 21.11 -20.41
N LEU A 438 -0.25 21.50 -19.20
CA LEU A 438 -1.60 21.96 -18.87
C LEU A 438 -1.69 23.48 -19.03
N TYR A 439 -2.80 23.95 -19.57
CA TYR A 439 -3.18 25.36 -19.50
C TYR A 439 -3.74 25.61 -18.10
N ASN A 440 -3.01 26.30 -17.29
CA ASN A 440 -3.33 26.61 -15.88
C ASN A 440 -3.30 28.11 -15.60
N LYS A 441 -3.45 28.94 -16.63
CA LYS A 441 -3.53 30.37 -16.46
C LYS A 441 -4.83 30.72 -15.74
N GLU A 442 -4.72 31.42 -14.62
CA GLU A 442 -5.88 32.03 -13.99
C GLU A 442 -6.46 33.08 -14.95
N THR A 443 -7.72 32.88 -15.35
CA THR A 443 -8.44 33.82 -16.15
C THR A 443 -9.44 34.57 -15.27
N GLY A 444 -9.51 35.88 -15.39
CA GLY A 444 -10.61 36.64 -14.83
C GLY A 444 -11.95 36.18 -15.43
N ALA A 445 -13.07 36.60 -14.84
CA ALA A 445 -14.42 36.28 -15.34
C ALA A 445 -14.63 36.74 -16.80
N ILE A 446 -13.84 37.68 -17.27
CA ILE A 446 -13.84 38.21 -18.64
C ILE A 446 -12.38 38.21 -19.10
N GLU A 447 -12.06 37.39 -20.13
CA GLU A 447 -10.77 37.50 -20.81
C GLU A 447 -10.77 38.81 -21.63
N MET A 448 -9.88 39.70 -21.31
CA MET A 448 -9.56 40.85 -22.15
C MET A 448 -8.70 40.37 -23.31
N ASN A 449 -9.18 40.59 -24.54
CA ASN A 449 -8.48 40.32 -25.78
C ASN A 449 -7.26 41.23 -25.94
#